data_8ea8a0214f0f1c23e924cf696780eeed
#
_entry.id   8ea8a0214f0f1c23e924cf696780eeed
#
_cell.length_a   1.000
_cell.length_b   1.000
_cell.length_c   1.000
_cell.angle_alpha   90.00
_cell.angle_beta   90.00
_cell.angle_gamma   90.00
#
_symmetry.space_group_name_H-M   'P 1'
#
loop_
_entity.id
_entity.type
_entity.pdbx_description
1 polymer ?
#
loop_
_entity_poly.entity_id
_entity_poly.type
_entity_poly.pdbx_seq_one_letter_code
_entity_poly.pdbx_strand_id
1 'polypeptide(L)'
;MRMRSRTQAVYVISVAAELAGVHPQTLRIYERKGLVDPARTTGGSRRYSDADIEQLRRIQELTNEGLNLYGVQRVLALEAEVSRLRAELADAKQALSETHRQYRRELVPLQQAIAVFETRRRK
;
A
#
# COMPACT_ATOMS: atom_id res chain seq x y z
N MET A 1 18.81 11.91 15.89
CA MET A 1 17.71 11.04 16.35
C MET A 1 17.21 10.18 15.21
N ARG A 2 17.23 8.87 15.37
CA ARG A 2 16.67 7.99 14.35
C ARG A 2 15.16 8.01 14.44
N MET A 3 14.49 8.26 13.31
CA MET A 3 13.04 8.16 13.25
C MET A 3 12.65 6.67 13.32
N ARG A 4 11.66 6.38 14.17
CA ARG A 4 11.12 5.03 14.29
C ARG A 4 10.40 4.62 13.01
N SER A 5 10.63 3.38 12.56
CA SER A 5 9.87 2.82 11.44
C SER A 5 8.40 2.66 11.82
N ARG A 6 7.49 2.90 10.87
CA ARG A 6 6.05 2.71 11.06
C ARG A 6 5.68 1.25 11.38
N THR A 7 6.52 0.32 10.97
CA THR A 7 6.27 -1.11 11.19
C THR A 7 6.92 -1.63 12.48
N GLN A 8 7.68 -0.79 13.18
CA GLN A 8 8.29 -1.19 14.44
C GLN A 8 7.23 -1.28 15.54
N ALA A 9 7.11 -2.47 16.15
CA ALA A 9 6.09 -2.76 17.15
C ALA A 9 6.57 -2.32 18.53
N VAL A 10 6.10 -1.17 19.00
CA VAL A 10 6.56 -0.53 20.24
C VAL A 10 5.47 -0.33 21.29
N TYR A 11 4.19 -0.41 20.91
CA TYR A 11 3.09 -0.09 21.82
C TYR A 11 2.54 -1.34 22.50
N VAL A 12 2.43 -1.30 23.84
CA VAL A 12 1.69 -2.32 24.59
C VAL A 12 0.19 -2.17 24.32
N ILE A 13 -0.57 -3.23 24.57
CA ILE A 13 -2.00 -3.28 24.22
C ILE A 13 -2.81 -2.12 24.84
N SER A 14 -2.53 -1.75 26.10
CA SER A 14 -3.25 -0.65 26.76
C SER A 14 -3.05 0.68 26.06
N VAL A 15 -1.82 0.96 25.63
CA VAL A 15 -1.47 2.19 24.91
C VAL A 15 -2.06 2.14 23.50
N ALA A 16 -1.93 1.02 22.80
CA ALA A 16 -2.51 0.84 21.47
C ALA A 16 -4.03 1.05 21.48
N ALA A 17 -4.71 0.51 22.46
CA ALA A 17 -6.15 0.66 22.64
C ALA A 17 -6.54 2.12 22.82
N GLU A 18 -5.79 2.84 23.66
CA GLU A 18 -6.00 4.25 23.89
C GLU A 18 -5.80 5.08 22.61
N LEU A 19 -4.70 4.83 21.88
CA LEU A 19 -4.40 5.53 20.63
C LEU A 19 -5.43 5.25 19.55
N ALA A 20 -5.98 4.04 19.51
CA ALA A 20 -7.00 3.66 18.53
C ALA A 20 -8.42 4.02 18.98
N GLY A 21 -8.61 4.43 20.23
CA GLY A 21 -9.91 4.80 20.76
C GLY A 21 -10.82 3.62 21.03
N VAL A 22 -10.27 2.48 21.43
CA VAL A 22 -11.04 1.24 21.69
C VAL A 22 -10.62 0.62 23.03
N HIS A 23 -11.43 -0.34 23.51
CA HIS A 23 -11.09 -1.11 24.69
C HIS A 23 -10.04 -2.17 24.35
N PRO A 24 -9.09 -2.50 25.26
CA PRO A 24 -8.12 -3.57 25.01
C PRO A 24 -8.75 -4.91 24.63
N GLN A 25 -9.90 -5.25 25.20
CA GLN A 25 -10.62 -6.47 24.84
C GLN A 25 -11.05 -6.48 23.37
N THR A 26 -11.42 -5.32 22.84
CA THR A 26 -11.75 -5.16 21.42
C THR A 26 -10.55 -5.52 20.54
N LEU A 27 -9.34 -5.12 20.93
CA LEU A 27 -8.12 -5.47 20.20
C LEU A 27 -7.89 -6.98 20.19
N ARG A 28 -8.18 -7.66 21.32
CA ARG A 28 -8.05 -9.11 21.38
C ARG A 28 -9.06 -9.81 20.48
N ILE A 29 -10.27 -9.28 20.38
CA ILE A 29 -11.30 -9.77 19.45
C ILE A 29 -10.85 -9.58 18.01
N TYR A 30 -10.33 -8.41 17.66
CA TYR A 30 -9.85 -8.13 16.31
C TYR A 30 -8.69 -9.04 15.91
N GLU A 31 -7.77 -9.31 16.83
CA GLU A 31 -6.68 -10.27 16.60
C GLU A 31 -7.23 -11.66 16.29
N ARG A 32 -8.19 -12.13 17.09
CA ARG A 32 -8.81 -13.45 16.87
C ARG A 32 -9.55 -13.54 15.54
N LYS A 33 -10.10 -12.43 15.06
CA LYS A 33 -10.78 -12.36 13.76
C LYS A 33 -9.84 -12.13 12.60
N GLY A 34 -8.53 -11.98 12.84
CA GLY A 34 -7.54 -11.77 11.80
C GLY A 34 -7.51 -10.36 11.24
N LEU A 35 -8.09 -9.38 11.94
CA LEU A 35 -8.12 -7.99 11.50
C LEU A 35 -6.83 -7.24 11.82
N VAL A 36 -6.08 -7.71 12.79
CA VAL A 36 -4.79 -7.17 13.18
C VAL A 36 -3.91 -8.31 13.67
N ASP A 37 -2.61 -8.21 13.42
CA ASP A 37 -1.64 -9.23 13.80
C ASP A 37 -0.46 -8.56 14.53
N PRO A 38 -0.60 -8.33 15.85
CA PRO A 38 0.46 -7.68 16.61
C PRO A 38 1.68 -8.59 16.75
N ALA A 39 2.86 -7.99 16.80
CA ALA A 39 4.07 -8.72 17.13
C ALA A 39 4.03 -9.19 18.58
N ARG A 40 4.81 -10.21 18.92
CA ARG A 40 4.91 -10.75 20.28
C ARG A 40 6.33 -10.59 20.77
N THR A 41 6.47 -10.21 22.03
CA THR A 41 7.78 -10.22 22.71
C THR A 41 8.15 -11.66 23.05
N THR A 42 9.39 -11.87 23.47
CA THR A 42 9.88 -13.17 23.93
C THR A 42 8.98 -13.77 25.03
N GLY A 43 8.41 -12.93 25.89
CA GLY A 43 7.47 -13.35 26.93
C GLY A 43 6.04 -13.53 26.48
N GLY A 44 5.75 -13.36 25.18
CA GLY A 44 4.41 -13.56 24.63
C GLY A 44 3.50 -12.35 24.70
N SER A 45 3.98 -11.19 25.14
CA SER A 45 3.17 -9.97 25.20
C SER A 45 2.99 -9.36 23.82
N ARG A 46 1.79 -8.82 23.57
CA ARG A 46 1.48 -8.14 22.31
C ARG A 46 2.19 -6.80 22.21
N ARG A 47 2.66 -6.48 21.01
CA ARG A 47 3.23 -5.17 20.67
C ARG A 47 2.66 -4.71 19.34
N TYR A 48 2.23 -3.46 19.29
CA TYR A 48 1.58 -2.86 18.13
C TYR A 48 2.49 -1.79 17.52
N SER A 49 2.50 -1.72 16.20
CA SER A 49 3.23 -0.70 15.45
C SER A 49 2.32 0.50 15.15
N ASP A 50 2.92 1.58 14.65
CA ASP A 50 2.14 2.72 14.14
C ASP A 50 1.22 2.31 12.99
N ALA A 51 1.68 1.41 12.12
CA ALA A 51 0.85 0.86 11.04
C ALA A 51 -0.34 0.09 11.59
N ASP A 52 -0.15 -0.68 12.66
CA ASP A 52 -1.24 -1.39 13.34
C ASP A 52 -2.27 -0.39 13.90
N ILE A 53 -1.81 0.70 14.51
CA ILE A 53 -2.70 1.73 15.06
C ILE A 53 -3.54 2.37 13.93
N GLU A 54 -2.94 2.67 12.80
CA GLU A 54 -3.67 3.21 11.64
C GLU A 54 -4.73 2.23 11.14
N GLN A 55 -4.39 0.95 11.08
CA GLN A 55 -5.33 -0.10 10.67
C GLN A 55 -6.50 -0.20 11.67
N LEU A 56 -6.22 -0.13 12.96
CA LEU A 56 -7.26 -0.14 14.00
C LEU A 56 -8.19 1.06 13.87
N ARG A 57 -7.65 2.24 13.58
CA ARG A 57 -8.45 3.44 13.34
C ARG A 57 -9.35 3.28 12.11
N ARG A 58 -8.81 2.68 11.04
CA ARG A 58 -9.60 2.40 9.83
C ARG A 58 -10.75 1.43 10.13
N ILE A 59 -10.48 0.39 10.93
CA ILE A 59 -11.50 -0.56 11.36
C ILE A 59 -12.62 0.17 12.12
N GLN A 60 -12.25 1.10 13.00
CA GLN A 60 -13.23 1.88 13.75
C GLN A 60 -14.06 2.79 12.85
N GLU A 61 -13.45 3.44 11.87
CA GLU A 61 -14.19 4.24 10.88
C GLU A 61 -15.26 3.40 10.19
N LEU A 62 -14.87 2.23 9.69
CA LEU A 62 -15.79 1.33 8.99
C LEU A 62 -16.90 0.81 9.90
N THR A 63 -16.55 0.47 11.13
CA THR A 63 -17.54 0.02 12.14
C THR A 63 -18.53 1.14 12.44
N ASN A 64 -18.06 2.37 12.59
CA ASN A 64 -18.89 3.54 12.84
C ASN A 64 -19.81 3.86 11.65
N GLU A 65 -19.40 3.48 10.43
CA GLU A 65 -20.24 3.60 9.22
C GLU A 65 -21.31 2.51 9.14
N GLY A 66 -21.32 1.57 10.08
CA GLY A 66 -22.33 0.54 10.16
C GLY A 66 -21.91 -0.83 9.64
N LEU A 67 -20.66 -1.03 9.26
CA LEU A 67 -20.20 -2.34 8.81
C LEU A 67 -19.98 -3.27 10.01
N ASN A 68 -20.36 -4.54 9.84
CA ASN A 68 -19.98 -5.58 10.80
C ASN A 68 -18.54 -6.01 10.51
N LEU A 69 -17.97 -6.87 11.37
CA LEU A 69 -16.57 -7.28 11.23
C LEU A 69 -16.29 -8.02 9.93
N TYR A 70 -17.24 -8.80 9.42
CA TYR A 70 -17.10 -9.46 8.11
C TYR A 70 -16.98 -8.42 6.99
N GLY A 71 -17.86 -7.41 7.00
CA GLY A 71 -17.81 -6.31 6.05
C GLY A 71 -16.51 -5.54 6.12
N VAL A 72 -16.02 -5.28 7.35
CA VAL A 72 -14.73 -4.62 7.57
C VAL A 72 -13.59 -5.44 6.93
N GLN A 73 -13.55 -6.76 7.15
CA GLN A 73 -12.56 -7.64 6.55
C GLN A 73 -12.57 -7.53 5.01
N ARG A 74 -13.77 -7.53 4.43
CA ARG A 74 -13.93 -7.43 2.97
C ARG A 74 -13.43 -6.09 2.44
N VAL A 75 -13.76 -4.99 3.11
CA VAL A 75 -13.32 -3.66 2.69
C VAL A 75 -11.80 -3.54 2.79
N LEU A 76 -11.21 -4.00 3.90
CA LEU A 76 -9.74 -3.96 4.07
C LEU A 76 -9.03 -4.78 2.99
N ALA A 77 -9.56 -5.95 2.65
CA ALA A 77 -9.01 -6.80 1.59
C ALA A 77 -9.10 -6.08 0.23
N LEU A 78 -10.22 -5.43 -0.06
CA LEU A 78 -10.40 -4.68 -1.29
C LEU A 78 -9.49 -3.45 -1.34
N GLU A 79 -9.30 -2.74 -0.24
CA GLU A 79 -8.37 -1.62 -0.17
C GLU A 79 -6.93 -2.05 -0.45
N ALA A 80 -6.52 -3.19 0.10
CA ALA A 80 -5.20 -3.77 -0.16
C ALA A 80 -5.04 -4.14 -1.64
N GLU A 81 -6.08 -4.71 -2.24
CA GLU A 81 -6.10 -5.05 -3.67
C GLU A 81 -6.00 -3.81 -4.54
N VAL A 82 -6.75 -2.76 -4.20
CA VAL A 82 -6.69 -1.47 -4.92
C VAL A 82 -5.28 -0.88 -4.85
N SER A 83 -4.65 -0.89 -3.67
CA SER A 83 -3.28 -0.39 -3.49
C SER A 83 -2.29 -1.18 -4.35
N ARG A 84 -2.42 -2.50 -4.36
CA ARG A 84 -1.57 -3.38 -5.18
C ARG A 84 -1.73 -3.08 -6.67
N LEU A 85 -2.97 -2.97 -7.13
CA LEU A 85 -3.26 -2.69 -8.54
C LEU A 85 -2.78 -1.31 -8.97
N ARG A 86 -2.89 -0.31 -8.10
CA ARG A 86 -2.36 1.03 -8.37
C ARG A 86 -0.84 1.02 -8.51
N ALA A 87 -0.15 0.26 -7.66
CA ALA A 87 1.30 0.12 -7.75
C ALA A 87 1.70 -0.58 -9.06
N GLU A 88 1.02 -1.66 -9.42
CA GLU A 88 1.26 -2.35 -10.69
C GLU A 88 1.01 -1.44 -11.89
N LEU A 89 -0.06 -0.64 -11.83
CA LEU A 89 -0.37 0.30 -12.90
C LEU A 89 0.70 1.38 -13.03
N ALA A 90 1.18 1.91 -11.92
CA ALA A 90 2.27 2.90 -11.92
C ALA A 90 3.54 2.33 -12.54
N ASP A 91 3.90 1.09 -12.17
CA ASP A 91 5.06 0.40 -12.73
C ASP A 91 4.90 0.15 -14.24
N ALA A 92 3.71 -0.28 -14.67
CA ALA A 92 3.42 -0.51 -16.08
C ALA A 92 3.50 0.78 -16.90
N LYS A 93 2.98 1.88 -16.37
CA LYS A 93 3.06 3.19 -17.00
C LYS A 93 4.50 3.66 -17.14
N GLN A 94 5.31 3.45 -16.10
CA GLN A 94 6.71 3.83 -16.12
C GLN A 94 7.48 3.00 -17.15
N ALA A 95 7.25 1.70 -17.18
CA ALA A 95 7.88 0.81 -18.16
C ALA A 95 7.50 1.20 -19.60
N LEU A 96 6.24 1.53 -19.82
CA LEU A 96 5.76 1.98 -21.13
C LEU A 96 6.43 3.32 -21.53
N SER A 97 6.54 4.25 -20.59
CA SER A 97 7.17 5.53 -20.82
C SER A 97 8.64 5.39 -21.19
N GLU A 98 9.37 4.49 -20.51
CA GLU A 98 10.78 4.21 -20.80
C GLU A 98 10.94 3.56 -22.18
N THR A 99 10.08 2.59 -22.52
CA THR A 99 10.07 1.95 -23.83
C THR A 99 9.80 2.97 -24.93
N HIS A 100 8.89 3.89 -24.68
CA HIS A 100 8.55 4.94 -25.64
C HIS A 100 9.71 5.93 -25.85
N ARG A 101 10.41 6.29 -24.75
CA ARG A 101 11.62 7.12 -24.82
C ARG A 101 12.72 6.44 -25.63
N GLN A 102 12.93 5.15 -25.41
CA GLN A 102 13.94 4.36 -26.13
C GLN A 102 13.59 4.29 -27.62
N TYR A 103 12.33 4.07 -27.95
CA TYR A 103 11.84 4.09 -29.32
C TYR A 103 12.19 5.42 -30.01
N ARG A 104 11.93 6.54 -29.35
CA ARG A 104 12.23 7.87 -29.89
C ARG A 104 13.74 8.08 -30.10
N ARG A 105 14.58 7.59 -29.19
CA ARG A 105 16.02 7.71 -29.31
C ARG A 105 16.60 6.91 -30.46
N GLU A 106 16.11 5.70 -30.65
CA GLU A 106 16.70 4.74 -31.58
C GLU A 106 16.05 4.79 -32.97
N LEU A 107 14.75 4.97 -33.02
CA LEU A 107 14.00 4.83 -34.28
C LEU A 107 13.61 6.14 -34.94
N VAL A 108 13.37 7.20 -34.19
CA VAL A 108 13.03 8.51 -34.75
C VAL A 108 14.16 9.08 -35.62
N PRO A 109 15.44 9.07 -35.20
CA PRO A 109 16.53 9.50 -36.06
C PRO A 109 16.62 8.70 -37.36
N LEU A 110 16.37 7.38 -37.30
CA LEU A 110 16.39 6.53 -38.49
C LEU A 110 15.23 6.89 -39.43
N GLN A 111 14.04 7.12 -38.92
CA GLN A 111 12.88 7.54 -39.72
C GLN A 111 13.16 8.88 -40.41
N GLN A 112 13.76 9.82 -39.71
CA GLN A 112 14.15 11.11 -40.29
C GLN A 112 15.19 10.96 -41.42
N ALA A 113 16.16 10.09 -41.21
CA ALA A 113 17.17 9.79 -42.24
C ALA A 113 16.54 9.17 -43.48
N ILE A 114 15.59 8.26 -43.32
CA ILE A 114 14.85 7.63 -44.43
C ILE A 114 14.03 8.69 -45.17
N ALA A 115 13.32 9.57 -44.45
CA ALA A 115 12.52 10.62 -45.07
C ALA A 115 13.40 11.56 -45.92
N VAL A 116 14.57 11.95 -45.43
CA VAL A 116 15.51 12.78 -46.19
C VAL A 116 15.99 12.08 -47.45
N PHE A 117 16.30 10.77 -47.33
CA PHE A 117 16.73 9.96 -48.47
C PHE A 117 15.63 9.90 -49.55
N GLU A 118 14.40 9.66 -49.16
CA GLU A 118 13.25 9.60 -50.10
C GLU A 118 13.04 10.94 -50.78
N THR A 119 13.16 12.06 -50.07
CA THR A 119 13.04 13.39 -50.64
C THR A 119 14.12 13.65 -51.69
N ARG A 120 15.37 13.28 -51.41
CA ARG A 120 16.47 13.41 -52.37
C ARG A 120 16.28 12.54 -53.62
N ARG A 121 15.72 11.35 -53.45
CA ARG A 121 15.47 10.41 -54.53
C ARG A 121 14.42 10.91 -55.52
N ARG A 122 13.46 11.72 -55.06
CA ARG A 122 12.36 12.24 -55.86
C ARG A 122 12.76 13.44 -56.77
N LYS A 123 13.94 13.99 -56.60
CA LYS A 123 14.42 15.10 -57.41
C LYS A 123 15.05 14.64 -58.71
#